data_abb5e0e95efc7def18994913a3ee62cd
#
_entry.id   abb5e0e95efc7def18994913a3ee62cd
#
_cell.length_a   1.000
_cell.length_b   1.000
_cell.length_c   1.000
_cell.angle_alpha   90.00
_cell.angle_beta   90.00
_cell.angle_gamma   90.00
#
_symmetry.space_group_name_H-M   'P 1'
#
loop_
_entity.id
_entity.type
_entity.pdbx_description
1 polymer ?
#
loop_
_entity_poly.entity_id
_entity_poly.type
_entity_poly.pdbx_seq_one_letter_code
_entity_poly.pdbx_strand_id
1 'polypeptide(L)' 'MNTGTVKWFDTKKGYGFVADSESTDTDYFVHFFEIQTDGFKTLEEGQKVTFEIGEGKQGPVATKVKATE' A
#
# COMPACT_ATOMS: atom_id res chain seq x y z
N MET A 1 -8.08 -5.80 9.21
CA MET A 1 -7.58 -4.76 8.31
C MET A 1 -6.44 -4.02 9.00
N ASN A 2 -5.34 -3.83 8.32
CA ASN A 2 -4.17 -3.20 8.91
C ASN A 2 -4.08 -1.73 8.51
N THR A 3 -3.44 -0.94 9.36
CA THR A 3 -3.19 0.46 9.08
C THR A 3 -1.70 0.65 8.84
N GLY A 4 -1.35 1.46 7.86
CA GLY A 4 0.04 1.70 7.55
C GLY A 4 0.24 3.05 6.91
N THR A 5 1.49 3.30 6.52
CA THR A 5 1.90 4.54 5.88
C THR A 5 2.62 4.21 4.58
N VAL A 6 2.31 4.95 3.53
CA VAL A 6 2.96 4.78 2.25
C VAL A 6 4.41 5.24 2.34
N LYS A 7 5.35 4.36 2.00
CA LYS A 7 6.75 4.74 1.93
C LYS A 7 7.05 5.49 0.66
N TRP A 8 6.62 4.95 -0.46
CA TRP A 8 6.68 5.62 -1.75
C TRP A 8 5.78 4.89 -2.72
N PHE A 9 5.43 5.56 -3.78
CA PHE A 9 4.62 4.97 -4.84
C PHE A 9 5.00 5.60 -6.17
N ASP A 10 5.22 4.76 -7.17
CA ASP A 10 5.59 5.20 -8.51
C ASP A 10 4.39 4.98 -9.43
N THR A 11 3.74 6.07 -9.82
CA THR A 11 2.56 5.99 -10.68
C THR A 11 2.90 5.52 -12.09
N LYS A 12 4.11 5.76 -12.53
CA LYS A 12 4.53 5.32 -13.86
C LYS A 12 4.73 3.82 -13.92
N LYS A 13 5.28 3.25 -12.86
CA LYS A 13 5.50 1.82 -12.77
C LYS A 13 4.27 1.08 -12.26
N GLY A 14 3.40 1.78 -11.56
CA GLY A 14 2.16 1.20 -11.06
C GLY A 14 2.31 0.40 -9.77
N TYR A 15 3.33 0.68 -8.96
CA TYR A 15 3.51 0.00 -7.70
C TYR A 15 4.28 0.86 -6.70
N GLY A 16 4.25 0.41 -5.47
CA GLY A 16 5.00 1.06 -4.41
C GLY A 16 5.05 0.17 -3.18
N PHE A 17 5.35 0.78 -2.05
CA PHE A 17 5.46 0.06 -0.78
C PHE A 17 4.76 0.84 0.33
N VAL A 18 4.15 0.08 1.23
CA VAL A 18 3.58 0.64 2.45
C VAL A 18 4.22 -0.06 3.64
N ALA A 19 4.37 0.69 4.73
CA ALA A 19 4.88 0.15 5.98
C ALA A 19 3.71 -0.03 6.94
N ASP A 20 3.67 -1.17 7.63
CA ASP A 20 2.67 -1.41 8.66
C ASP A 20 2.98 -0.51 9.86
N SER A 21 1.95 0.12 10.41
CA SER A 21 2.13 1.01 11.56
C SER A 21 2.59 0.27 12.81
N GLU A 22 2.32 -1.02 12.89
CA GLU A 22 2.76 -1.83 14.03
C GLU A 22 4.13 -2.46 13.82
N SER A 23 4.59 -2.49 12.58
CA SER A 23 5.88 -3.10 12.25
C SER A 23 6.52 -2.31 11.12
N THR A 24 7.19 -1.23 11.48
CA THR A 24 7.80 -0.33 10.51
C THR A 24 8.97 -0.95 9.76
N ASP A 25 9.47 -2.08 10.23
CA ASP A 25 10.56 -2.78 9.59
C ASP A 25 10.13 -3.62 8.39
N THR A 26 8.82 -3.79 8.22
CA THR A 26 8.29 -4.62 7.14
C THR A 26 7.63 -3.74 6.09
N ASP A 27 8.09 -3.87 4.87
CA ASP A 27 7.49 -3.18 3.73
C ASP A 27 6.62 -4.16 2.97
N TYR A 28 5.40 -3.72 2.65
CA TYR A 28 4.47 -4.53 1.87
C TYR A 28 4.38 -3.94 0.48
N PHE A 29 4.57 -4.79 -0.51
CA PHE A 29 4.41 -4.39 -1.91
C PHE A 29 2.94 -4.08 -2.18
N VAL A 30 2.68 -2.97 -2.86
CA VAL A 30 1.32 -2.61 -3.27
C VAL A 30 1.31 -2.30 -4.75
N HIS A 31 0.40 -2.95 -5.49
CA HIS A 31 0.22 -2.71 -6.91
C HIS A 31 -0.99 -1.82 -7.11
N PHE A 32 -0.98 -1.01 -8.16
CA PHE A 32 -2.07 -0.06 -8.37
C PHE A 32 -3.44 -0.74 -8.49
N PHE A 33 -3.49 -2.00 -8.92
CA PHE A 33 -4.75 -2.76 -8.94
C PHE A 33 -5.35 -2.96 -7.56
N GLU A 34 -4.52 -2.91 -6.55
CA GLU A 34 -4.96 -3.14 -5.17
C GLU A 34 -5.43 -1.87 -4.47
N ILE A 35 -5.27 -0.73 -5.12
CA ILE A 35 -5.70 0.55 -4.56
C ILE A 35 -7.18 0.74 -4.85
N GLN A 36 -7.97 0.85 -3.79
CA GLN A 36 -9.41 1.04 -3.90
C GLN A 36 -9.77 2.49 -3.60
N THR A 37 -9.51 3.36 -4.56
CA THR A 37 -9.87 4.77 -4.43
C THR A 37 -10.70 5.18 -5.63
N ASP A 38 -11.53 6.20 -5.44
CA ASP A 38 -12.25 6.81 -6.53
C ASP A 38 -11.30 7.74 -7.28
N GLY A 39 -11.21 7.59 -8.59
CA GLY A 39 -10.34 8.44 -9.39
C GLY A 39 -8.97 7.81 -9.57
N PHE A 40 -7.93 8.58 -9.29
CA PHE A 40 -6.56 8.13 -9.53
C PHE A 40 -6.15 7.04 -8.55
N LYS A 41 -5.64 5.95 -9.09
CA LYS A 41 -5.11 4.87 -8.27
C LYS A 41 -3.65 5.15 -7.97
N THR A 42 -3.43 6.12 -7.10
CA THR A 42 -2.11 6.55 -6.72
C THR A 42 -2.08 6.85 -5.22
N LEU A 43 -0.90 6.75 -4.65
CA LEU A 43 -0.67 7.04 -3.24
C LEU A 43 0.46 8.05 -3.13
N GLU A 44 0.42 8.85 -2.09
CA GLU A 44 1.47 9.82 -1.83
C GLU A 44 2.36 9.34 -0.69
N GLU A 45 3.62 9.71 -0.75
CA GLU A 45 4.58 9.38 0.30
C GLU A 45 4.11 9.94 1.63
N GLY A 46 4.09 9.08 2.64
CA GLY A 46 3.65 9.49 3.97
C GLY A 46 2.14 9.44 4.19
N GLN A 47 1.38 9.08 3.18
CA GLN A 47 -0.06 9.01 3.30
C GLN A 47 -0.47 7.80 4.15
N LYS A 48 -1.47 8.00 5.00
CA LYS A 48 -2.01 6.93 5.82
C LYS A 48 -3.03 6.11 5.04
N VAL A 49 -2.91 4.82 5.12
CA VAL A 49 -3.78 3.90 4.39
C VAL A 49 -4.18 2.72 5.26
N THR A 50 -5.25 2.06 4.88
CA THR A 50 -5.61 0.77 5.43
C THR A 50 -5.45 -0.27 4.34
N PHE A 51 -5.07 -1.47 4.72
CA PHE A 51 -4.84 -2.54 3.76
C PHE A 51 -4.99 -3.89 4.44
N GLU A 52 -5.09 -4.93 3.62
CA GLU A 52 -5.05 -6.30 4.09
C GLU A 52 -3.76 -6.94 3.61
N ILE A 53 -3.22 -7.84 4.41
CA ILE A 53 -1.99 -8.54 4.06
C ILE A 53 -2.35 -9.79 3.27
N GLY A 54 -1.79 -9.88 2.07
CA GLY A 54 -1.91 -11.07 1.24
C GLY A 54 -0.56 -11.69 1.00
N GLU A 55 -0.53 -12.81 0.34
CA GLU A 55 0.72 -13.46 -0.04
C GLU A 55 0.93 -13.34 -1.54
N GLY A 56 2.07 -12.78 -1.92
CA GLY A 56 2.48 -12.70 -3.29
C GLY A 56 3.66 -13.61 -3.56
N LYS A 57 4.12 -13.60 -4.81
CA LYS A 57 5.24 -14.46 -5.22
C LYS A 57 6.55 -14.09 -4.54
N GLN A 58 6.67 -12.84 -4.13
CA GLN A 58 7.89 -12.32 -3.53
C GLN A 58 7.74 -12.05 -2.02
N GLY A 59 6.66 -12.55 -1.43
CA GLY A 59 6.42 -12.35 0.00
C GLY A 59 5.12 -11.62 0.26
N PRO A 60 4.95 -11.06 1.44
CA PRO A 60 3.69 -10.40 1.79
C PRO A 60 3.44 -9.16 0.94
N VAL A 61 2.19 -8.98 0.54
CA VAL A 61 1.77 -7.82 -0.24
C VAL A 61 0.59 -7.15 0.43
N ALA A 62 0.42 -5.86 0.18
CA ALA A 62 -0.75 -5.11 0.64
C ALA A 62 -1.84 -5.22 -0.41
N THR A 63 -3.02 -5.61 0.02
CA THR A 63 -4.18 -5.73 -0.86
C THR A 63 -5.31 -4.85 -0.33
N LYS A 64 -6.26 -4.53 -1.17
CA LYS A 64 -7.42 -3.72 -0.81
C LYS A 64 -7.02 -2.44 -0.09
N VAL A 65 -6.06 -1.75 -0.67
CA VAL A 65 -5.48 -0.54 -0.05
C VAL A 65 -6.45 0.62 -0.22
N LYS A 66 -6.73 1.30 0.88
CA LYS A 66 -7.59 2.48 0.87
C LYS A 66 -6.91 3.61 1.63
N ALA A 67 -7.02 4.82 1.12
CA ALA A 67 -6.58 5.99 1.86
C ALA A 67 -7.51 6.22 3.04
N THR A 68 -6.97 6.50 4.21
CA THR A 68 -7.77 6.76 5.40
C THR A 68 -8.14 8.23 5.56
N GLU A 69 -7.58 9.08 4.72
CA GLU A 69 -7.87 10.51 4.76
C GLU A 69 -8.27 11.01 3.39
#